data_77de00f622422b0318a8b40d56117372
#
_entry.id   77de00f622422b0318a8b40d56117372
#
_cell.length_a   1.000
_cell.length_b   1.000
_cell.length_c   1.000
_cell.angle_alpha   90.00
_cell.angle_beta   90.00
_cell.angle_gamma   90.00
#
_symmetry.space_group_name_H-M   'P 1'
#
loop_
_entity.id
_entity.type
_entity.pdbx_description
1 polymer ?
#
loop_
_entity_poly.entity_id
_entity_poly.type
_entity_poly.pdbx_seq_one_letter_code
_entity_poly.pdbx_strand_id
1 'polypeptide(L)'
;IRPLAGEKGIALTVCHVNHGLRGETADRDEAFVREVCARLGLPLRVFHAAELEAEAGKPRAGEDWARRLRYACFERVLADGIDAVATAHTGSDQAETLLFRLARGTGLHGAAGIRPSRPGYLRPLLCLTRADTEAVCRACGERWVTDETNDADDYARNRLRHGALPALCGVNSAAERNLARFCEKAAKADEYFARQADALLASARAADAKSLPGGAGYALRSGQPVWMSEPLRQTDPLILDMALHSLVEPVRDAEEKYIRLLADLVEKGSGAVQLTDAVRFCARDGVLWREEADKNIRRQGEKADCPKF
;
A
#
# COMPACT_ATOMS: atom_id res chain seq x y z
N ILE A 1 -4.01 9.59 -23.02
CA ILE A 1 -3.42 8.23 -23.07
C ILE A 1 -3.63 7.58 -24.45
N ARG A 2 -4.84 7.60 -25.06
CA ARG A 2 -5.14 6.89 -26.30
C ARG A 2 -4.20 7.19 -27.48
N PRO A 3 -3.88 8.46 -27.85
CA PRO A 3 -2.95 8.72 -28.93
C PRO A 3 -1.56 8.11 -28.67
N LEU A 4 -1.02 8.30 -27.45
CA LEU A 4 0.26 7.76 -27.04
C LEU A 4 0.28 6.23 -27.04
N ALA A 5 -0.82 5.60 -26.63
CA ALA A 5 -0.95 4.14 -26.63
C ALA A 5 -0.87 3.59 -28.07
N GLY A 6 -1.57 4.24 -29.02
CA GLY A 6 -1.47 3.88 -30.43
C GLY A 6 -0.06 3.98 -30.99
N GLU A 7 0.63 5.09 -30.71
CA GLU A 7 2.04 5.29 -31.12
C GLU A 7 3.00 4.26 -30.54
N LYS A 8 2.73 3.77 -29.33
CA LYS A 8 3.57 2.81 -28.61
C LYS A 8 3.15 1.35 -28.79
N GLY A 9 2.10 1.08 -29.54
CA GLY A 9 1.58 -0.28 -29.72
C GLY A 9 0.94 -0.87 -28.45
N ILE A 10 0.44 -0.03 -27.53
CA ILE A 10 -0.19 -0.44 -26.28
C ILE A 10 -1.69 -0.67 -26.52
N ALA A 11 -2.17 -1.88 -26.26
CA ALA A 11 -3.59 -2.17 -26.27
C ALA A 11 -4.26 -1.58 -25.03
N LEU A 12 -5.38 -0.89 -25.19
CA LEU A 12 -6.15 -0.32 -24.10
C LEU A 12 -7.50 -1.01 -23.97
N THR A 13 -7.86 -1.40 -22.75
CA THR A 13 -9.20 -1.86 -22.39
C THR A 13 -9.69 -1.01 -21.21
N VAL A 14 -10.91 -0.49 -21.29
CA VAL A 14 -11.53 0.23 -20.19
C VAL A 14 -12.18 -0.78 -19.25
N CYS A 15 -12.03 -0.57 -17.95
CA CYS A 15 -12.68 -1.36 -16.93
C CYS A 15 -13.56 -0.44 -16.06
N HIS A 16 -14.85 -0.76 -15.97
CA HIS A 16 -15.82 -0.06 -15.14
C HIS A 16 -16.40 -0.99 -14.10
N VAL A 17 -16.56 -0.50 -12.87
CA VAL A 17 -17.17 -1.24 -11.75
C VAL A 17 -18.43 -0.53 -11.31
N ASN A 18 -19.59 -1.13 -11.58
CA ASN A 18 -20.86 -0.65 -11.06
C ASN A 18 -21.12 -1.34 -9.70
N HIS A 19 -21.01 -0.56 -8.61
CA HIS A 19 -21.19 -1.09 -7.25
C HIS A 19 -22.66 -1.29 -6.88
N GLY A 20 -23.61 -0.76 -7.67
CA GLY A 20 -25.05 -0.84 -7.37
C GLY A 20 -25.51 -0.06 -6.14
N LEU A 21 -24.60 0.62 -5.41
CA LEU A 21 -24.90 1.32 -4.15
C LEU A 21 -25.76 2.57 -4.34
N ARG A 22 -25.84 3.11 -5.56
CA ARG A 22 -26.48 4.40 -5.90
C ARG A 22 -27.68 4.26 -6.82
N GLY A 23 -28.14 3.03 -7.10
CA GLY A 23 -29.26 2.81 -8.02
C GLY A 23 -29.06 3.53 -9.37
N GLU A 24 -30.04 4.34 -9.77
CA GLU A 24 -30.07 5.03 -11.08
C GLU A 24 -28.82 5.88 -11.39
N THR A 25 -28.16 6.45 -10.37
CA THR A 25 -26.94 7.24 -10.58
C THR A 25 -25.78 6.37 -11.03
N ALA A 26 -25.64 5.17 -10.47
CA ALA A 26 -24.60 4.22 -10.90
C ALA A 26 -24.84 3.71 -12.32
N ASP A 27 -26.10 3.50 -12.70
CA ASP A 27 -26.48 3.08 -14.05
C ASP A 27 -26.25 4.22 -15.07
N ARG A 28 -26.52 5.48 -14.69
CA ARG A 28 -26.19 6.66 -15.49
C ARG A 28 -24.68 6.75 -15.76
N ASP A 29 -23.87 6.55 -14.74
CA ASP A 29 -22.41 6.62 -14.84
C ASP A 29 -21.88 5.48 -15.74
N GLU A 30 -22.42 4.28 -15.62
CA GLU A 30 -22.11 3.16 -16.51
C GLU A 30 -22.51 3.47 -17.97
N ALA A 31 -23.71 4.00 -18.20
CA ALA A 31 -24.18 4.39 -19.53
C ALA A 31 -23.26 5.43 -20.18
N PHE A 32 -22.81 6.42 -19.40
CA PHE A 32 -21.84 7.41 -19.87
C PHE A 32 -20.50 6.75 -20.27
N VAL A 33 -19.97 5.84 -19.47
CA VAL A 33 -18.73 5.13 -19.81
C VAL A 33 -18.89 4.30 -21.08
N ARG A 34 -20.04 3.62 -21.26
CA ARG A 34 -20.35 2.86 -22.49
C ARG A 34 -20.40 3.76 -23.72
N GLU A 35 -21.06 4.92 -23.63
CA GLU A 35 -21.13 5.91 -24.71
C GLU A 35 -19.73 6.38 -25.12
N VAL A 36 -18.89 6.76 -24.14
CA VAL A 36 -17.52 7.25 -24.39
C VAL A 36 -16.65 6.14 -25.01
N CYS A 37 -16.72 4.92 -24.50
CA CYS A 37 -15.95 3.79 -25.05
C CYS A 37 -16.36 3.47 -26.49
N ALA A 38 -17.66 3.45 -26.77
CA ALA A 38 -18.16 3.22 -28.14
C ALA A 38 -17.67 4.31 -29.11
N ARG A 39 -17.78 5.60 -28.71
CA ARG A 39 -17.32 6.74 -29.51
C ARG A 39 -15.82 6.70 -29.77
N LEU A 40 -15.03 6.27 -28.79
CA LEU A 40 -13.57 6.19 -28.89
C LEU A 40 -13.07 4.88 -29.50
N GLY A 41 -13.95 3.90 -29.75
CA GLY A 41 -13.57 2.57 -30.24
C GLY A 41 -12.70 1.81 -29.25
N LEU A 42 -12.96 1.95 -27.95
CA LEU A 42 -12.22 1.26 -26.88
C LEU A 42 -13.01 0.05 -26.38
N PRO A 43 -12.38 -1.13 -26.25
CA PRO A 43 -12.98 -2.26 -25.56
C PRO A 43 -13.36 -1.86 -24.13
N LEU A 44 -14.55 -2.30 -23.67
CA LEU A 44 -15.04 -2.05 -22.32
C LEU A 44 -15.39 -3.37 -21.63
N ARG A 45 -14.91 -3.54 -20.42
CA ARG A 45 -15.34 -4.58 -19.47
C ARG A 45 -16.08 -3.90 -18.32
N VAL A 46 -17.31 -4.33 -18.07
CA VAL A 46 -18.12 -3.86 -16.94
C VAL A 46 -18.24 -5.00 -15.95
N PHE A 47 -18.04 -4.69 -14.68
CA PHE A 47 -18.23 -5.61 -13.57
C PHE A 47 -19.32 -5.07 -12.64
N HIS A 48 -20.24 -5.94 -12.26
CA HIS A 48 -21.24 -5.64 -11.24
C HIS A 48 -20.84 -6.22 -9.90
N ALA A 49 -21.27 -5.58 -8.81
CA ALA A 49 -20.93 -6.00 -7.46
C ALA A 49 -21.16 -7.49 -7.18
N ALA A 50 -22.29 -8.03 -7.67
CA ALA A 50 -22.65 -9.44 -7.48
C ALA A 50 -21.62 -10.41 -8.09
N GLU A 51 -20.93 -10.02 -9.16
CA GLU A 51 -19.91 -10.84 -9.82
C GLU A 51 -18.60 -10.94 -9.04
N LEU A 52 -18.41 -10.05 -8.07
CA LEU A 52 -17.16 -9.89 -7.30
C LEU A 52 -17.36 -10.13 -5.80
N GLU A 53 -18.52 -10.63 -5.39
CA GLU A 53 -18.83 -10.90 -3.97
C GLU A 53 -17.89 -11.92 -3.33
N ALA A 54 -17.41 -12.89 -4.10
CA ALA A 54 -16.48 -13.91 -3.62
C ALA A 54 -15.16 -13.31 -3.17
N GLU A 55 -14.66 -12.30 -3.89
CA GLU A 55 -13.37 -11.64 -3.66
C GLU A 55 -13.49 -10.42 -2.73
N ALA A 56 -14.55 -9.62 -2.89
CA ALA A 56 -14.76 -8.37 -2.18
C ALA A 56 -15.56 -8.52 -0.88
N GLY A 57 -16.20 -9.67 -0.68
CA GLY A 57 -17.15 -9.92 0.39
C GLY A 57 -18.52 -9.30 0.13
N LYS A 58 -19.50 -9.66 1.00
CA LYS A 58 -20.89 -9.17 0.85
C LYS A 58 -20.98 -7.65 0.85
N PRO A 59 -21.93 -7.08 0.08
CA PRO A 59 -22.15 -5.65 0.00
C PRO A 59 -22.30 -5.03 1.38
N ARG A 60 -21.52 -3.98 1.64
CA ARG A 60 -21.64 -3.11 2.82
C ARG A 60 -21.61 -1.67 2.36
N ALA A 61 -22.41 -0.82 2.97
CA ALA A 61 -22.32 0.61 2.74
C ALA A 61 -20.95 1.13 3.20
N GLY A 62 -20.26 1.91 2.35
CA GLY A 62 -19.04 2.59 2.73
C GLY A 62 -17.93 2.54 1.65
N GLU A 63 -17.01 3.51 1.76
CA GLU A 63 -15.89 3.69 0.84
C GLU A 63 -14.94 2.48 0.83
N ASP A 64 -14.70 1.86 1.99
CA ASP A 64 -13.80 0.70 2.12
C ASP A 64 -14.28 -0.52 1.34
N TRP A 65 -15.60 -0.77 1.33
CA TRP A 65 -16.14 -1.87 0.55
C TRP A 65 -16.08 -1.59 -0.95
N ALA A 66 -16.47 -0.38 -1.38
CA ALA A 66 -16.36 0.03 -2.78
C ALA A 66 -14.90 0.00 -3.28
N ARG A 67 -13.95 0.33 -2.41
CA ARG A 67 -12.53 0.18 -2.70
C ARG A 67 -12.14 -1.29 -2.87
N ARG A 68 -12.52 -2.19 -1.95
CA ARG A 68 -12.25 -3.64 -2.08
C ARG A 68 -12.82 -4.20 -3.38
N LEU A 69 -14.05 -3.84 -3.70
CA LEU A 69 -14.69 -4.26 -4.95
C LEU A 69 -13.90 -3.84 -6.19
N ARG A 70 -13.44 -2.59 -6.24
CA ARG A 70 -12.59 -2.11 -7.34
C ARG A 70 -11.28 -2.89 -7.44
N TYR A 71 -10.63 -3.19 -6.31
CA TYR A 71 -9.39 -3.97 -6.33
C TYR A 71 -9.63 -5.42 -6.72
N ALA A 72 -10.72 -6.06 -6.29
CA ALA A 72 -11.10 -7.40 -6.75
C ALA A 72 -11.29 -7.44 -8.28
N CYS A 73 -11.93 -6.40 -8.84
CA CYS A 73 -12.02 -6.25 -10.29
C CYS A 73 -10.64 -6.14 -10.96
N PHE A 74 -9.75 -5.31 -10.41
CA PHE A 74 -8.41 -5.11 -10.95
C PHE A 74 -7.58 -6.39 -10.92
N GLU A 75 -7.60 -7.14 -9.81
CA GLU A 75 -6.92 -8.43 -9.70
C GLU A 75 -7.46 -9.45 -10.72
N ARG A 76 -8.78 -9.46 -10.96
CA ARG A 76 -9.38 -10.34 -11.96
C ARG A 76 -8.92 -10.00 -13.39
N VAL A 77 -8.86 -8.71 -13.77
CA VAL A 77 -8.36 -8.33 -15.10
C VAL A 77 -6.87 -8.58 -15.28
N LEU A 78 -6.07 -8.44 -14.22
CA LEU A 78 -4.65 -8.80 -14.24
C LEU A 78 -4.47 -10.32 -14.41
N ALA A 79 -5.27 -11.14 -13.71
CA ALA A 79 -5.26 -12.59 -13.85
C ALA A 79 -5.68 -13.07 -15.27
N ASP A 80 -6.50 -12.29 -15.96
CA ASP A 80 -6.90 -12.53 -17.36
C ASP A 80 -5.84 -12.13 -18.39
N GLY A 81 -4.63 -11.74 -17.95
CA GLY A 81 -3.49 -11.46 -18.84
C GLY A 81 -3.35 -10.00 -19.24
N ILE A 82 -3.96 -9.06 -18.51
CA ILE A 82 -3.68 -7.62 -18.63
C ILE A 82 -2.37 -7.30 -17.91
N ASP A 83 -1.43 -6.64 -18.59
CA ASP A 83 -0.09 -6.34 -18.04
C ASP A 83 -0.14 -5.35 -16.88
N ALA A 84 -1.03 -4.34 -16.95
CA ALA A 84 -1.16 -3.34 -15.90
C ALA A 84 -2.52 -2.63 -15.92
N VAL A 85 -2.97 -2.24 -14.73
CA VAL A 85 -4.14 -1.39 -14.51
C VAL A 85 -3.71 0.05 -14.29
N ALA A 86 -4.16 0.95 -15.15
CA ALA A 86 -3.97 2.39 -14.97
C ALA A 86 -5.15 3.01 -14.21
N THR A 87 -4.88 3.71 -13.11
CA THR A 87 -5.89 4.42 -12.34
C THR A 87 -5.71 5.94 -12.45
N ALA A 88 -6.81 6.69 -12.43
CA ALA A 88 -6.84 8.12 -12.65
C ALA A 88 -6.58 8.96 -11.37
N HIS A 89 -5.74 8.48 -10.45
CA HIS A 89 -5.32 9.29 -9.32
C HIS A 89 -4.51 10.49 -9.79
N THR A 90 -4.82 11.66 -9.22
CA THR A 90 -4.24 12.97 -9.56
C THR A 90 -3.32 13.49 -8.46
N GLY A 91 -2.64 14.60 -8.71
CA GLY A 91 -1.90 15.36 -7.70
C GLY A 91 -2.80 15.89 -6.59
N SER A 92 -4.09 16.16 -6.88
CA SER A 92 -5.10 16.51 -5.88
C SER A 92 -5.34 15.35 -4.90
N ASP A 93 -5.50 14.12 -5.40
CA ASP A 93 -5.63 12.93 -4.56
C ASP A 93 -4.36 12.67 -3.72
N GLN A 94 -3.20 13.04 -4.26
CA GLN A 94 -1.93 12.97 -3.56
C GLN A 94 -1.89 13.93 -2.37
N ALA A 95 -2.31 15.19 -2.57
CA ALA A 95 -2.39 16.19 -1.53
C ALA A 95 -3.39 15.80 -0.43
N GLU A 96 -4.59 15.33 -0.81
CA GLU A 96 -5.59 14.80 0.13
C GLU A 96 -5.02 13.64 0.96
N THR A 97 -4.34 12.70 0.30
CA THR A 97 -3.74 11.53 0.97
C THR A 97 -2.66 11.92 1.95
N LEU A 98 -1.80 12.86 1.58
CA LEU A 98 -0.75 13.38 2.48
C LEU A 98 -1.36 14.01 3.71
N LEU A 99 -2.29 14.94 3.55
CA LEU A 99 -2.95 15.62 4.67
C LEU A 99 -3.69 14.64 5.59
N PHE A 100 -4.38 13.67 5.00
CA PHE A 100 -5.06 12.63 5.76
C PHE A 100 -4.09 11.79 6.61
N ARG A 101 -2.96 11.40 6.05
CA ARG A 101 -1.95 10.62 6.75
C ARG A 101 -1.23 11.44 7.82
N LEU A 102 -0.90 12.70 7.53
CA LEU A 102 -0.32 13.62 8.52
C LEU A 102 -1.24 13.84 9.72
N ALA A 103 -2.54 14.02 9.49
CA ALA A 103 -3.52 14.18 10.57
C ALA A 103 -3.65 12.94 11.47
N ARG A 104 -3.30 11.75 10.97
CA ARG A 104 -3.33 10.48 11.72
C ARG A 104 -2.00 10.12 12.37
N GLY A 105 -0.96 10.88 12.11
CA GLY A 105 0.41 10.53 12.42
C GLY A 105 1.00 9.59 11.36
N THR A 106 2.06 10.02 10.70
CA THR A 106 2.73 9.21 9.69
C THR A 106 4.22 9.51 9.66
N GLY A 107 5.02 8.47 9.40
CA GLY A 107 6.43 8.61 9.08
C GLY A 107 6.66 8.88 7.59
N LEU A 108 7.93 8.77 7.18
CA LEU A 108 8.38 9.05 5.82
C LEU A 108 7.67 8.16 4.78
N HIS A 109 7.51 6.88 5.06
CA HIS A 109 6.81 5.93 4.18
C HIS A 109 5.38 6.38 3.86
N GLY A 110 4.61 6.76 4.87
CA GLY A 110 3.26 7.26 4.64
C GLY A 110 3.23 8.64 3.98
N ALA A 111 4.20 9.53 4.27
CA ALA A 111 4.32 10.84 3.64
C ALA A 111 4.65 10.75 2.13
N ALA A 112 5.19 9.63 1.66
CA ALA A 112 5.37 9.32 0.24
C ALA A 112 4.05 9.25 -0.55
N GLY A 113 2.91 9.15 0.13
CA GLY A 113 1.58 9.23 -0.47
C GLY A 113 1.27 8.07 -1.41
N ILE A 114 0.67 8.38 -2.55
CA ILE A 114 0.30 7.43 -3.60
C ILE A 114 1.52 7.24 -4.52
N ARG A 115 2.01 6.02 -4.66
CA ARG A 115 3.13 5.71 -5.56
C ARG A 115 2.70 5.81 -7.03
N PRO A 116 3.53 6.37 -7.94
CA PRO A 116 3.20 6.46 -9.37
C PRO A 116 3.05 5.09 -10.03
N SER A 117 3.77 4.08 -9.54
CA SER A 117 3.65 2.69 -9.99
C SER A 117 3.85 1.73 -8.83
N ARG A 118 3.27 0.53 -8.96
CA ARG A 118 3.56 -0.67 -8.19
C ARG A 118 3.32 -1.88 -9.09
N PRO A 119 3.76 -3.09 -8.76
CA PRO A 119 3.51 -4.27 -9.58
C PRO A 119 2.04 -4.37 -10.02
N GLY A 120 1.79 -4.43 -11.33
CA GLY A 120 0.47 -4.47 -11.93
C GLY A 120 -0.33 -3.16 -11.95
N TYR A 121 0.20 -2.04 -11.43
CA TYR A 121 -0.56 -0.78 -11.33
C TYR A 121 0.23 0.45 -11.74
N LEU A 122 -0.42 1.35 -12.49
CA LEU A 122 0.13 2.63 -12.93
C LEU A 122 -0.80 3.79 -12.55
N ARG A 123 -0.24 4.98 -12.33
CA ARG A 123 -1.00 6.21 -12.03
C ARG A 123 -0.45 7.37 -12.84
N PRO A 124 -0.77 7.42 -14.12
CA PRO A 124 -0.15 8.35 -15.05
C PRO A 124 -0.55 9.82 -14.84
N LEU A 125 -1.64 10.08 -14.07
CA LEU A 125 -2.16 11.43 -13.84
C LEU A 125 -1.70 12.07 -12.53
N LEU A 126 -0.82 11.42 -11.75
CA LEU A 126 -0.32 11.99 -10.49
C LEU A 126 0.44 13.31 -10.64
N CYS A 127 0.95 13.62 -11.83
CA CYS A 127 1.61 14.89 -12.14
C CYS A 127 0.63 16.05 -12.41
N LEU A 128 -0.67 15.77 -12.55
CA LEU A 128 -1.73 16.73 -12.86
C LEU A 128 -2.65 16.92 -11.66
N THR A 129 -3.12 18.15 -11.44
CA THR A 129 -4.21 18.41 -10.51
C THR A 129 -5.56 18.05 -11.15
N ARG A 130 -6.63 17.99 -10.36
CA ARG A 130 -8.00 17.81 -10.87
C ARG A 130 -8.37 18.95 -11.82
N ALA A 131 -8.02 20.20 -11.47
CA ALA A 131 -8.24 21.36 -12.32
C ALA A 131 -7.52 21.24 -13.68
N ASP A 132 -6.29 20.68 -13.71
CA ASP A 132 -5.58 20.43 -14.95
C ASP A 132 -6.31 19.37 -15.81
N THR A 133 -6.82 18.29 -15.21
CA THR A 133 -7.56 17.26 -15.96
C THR A 133 -8.87 17.78 -16.53
N GLU A 134 -9.60 18.60 -15.76
CA GLU A 134 -10.81 19.27 -16.25
C GLU A 134 -10.52 20.28 -17.37
N ALA A 135 -9.41 21.02 -17.27
CA ALA A 135 -8.97 21.92 -18.32
C ALA A 135 -8.67 21.18 -19.64
N VAL A 136 -8.04 20.01 -19.55
CA VAL A 136 -7.80 19.13 -20.71
C VAL A 136 -9.13 18.66 -21.29
N CYS A 137 -10.07 18.18 -20.48
CA CYS A 137 -11.39 17.77 -20.97
C CYS A 137 -12.10 18.91 -21.69
N ARG A 138 -12.13 20.11 -21.11
CA ARG A 138 -12.71 21.32 -21.75
C ARG A 138 -12.05 21.65 -23.10
N ALA A 139 -10.71 21.63 -23.14
CA ALA A 139 -9.95 21.91 -24.35
C ALA A 139 -10.19 20.86 -25.47
N CYS A 140 -10.47 19.62 -25.09
CA CYS A 140 -10.81 18.55 -26.03
C CYS A 140 -12.31 18.47 -26.37
N GLY A 141 -13.14 19.32 -25.79
CA GLY A 141 -14.61 19.24 -25.96
C GLY A 141 -15.24 18.00 -25.31
N GLU A 142 -14.55 17.38 -24.37
CA GLU A 142 -15.01 16.18 -23.67
C GLU A 142 -15.87 16.54 -22.45
N ARG A 143 -16.98 15.81 -22.32
CA ARG A 143 -17.83 15.88 -21.12
C ARG A 143 -17.26 14.96 -20.03
N TRP A 144 -17.57 15.26 -18.79
CA TRP A 144 -17.32 14.37 -17.65
C TRP A 144 -18.53 14.34 -16.71
N VAL A 145 -18.61 13.32 -15.89
CA VAL A 145 -19.63 13.20 -14.85
C VAL A 145 -19.00 13.56 -13.51
N THR A 146 -19.64 14.41 -12.75
CA THR A 146 -19.27 14.71 -11.36
C THR A 146 -20.03 13.75 -10.46
N ASP A 147 -19.30 13.07 -9.60
CA ASP A 147 -19.86 12.19 -8.58
C ASP A 147 -20.42 13.05 -7.43
N GLU A 148 -21.73 13.08 -7.28
CA GLU A 148 -22.45 13.88 -6.27
C GLU A 148 -22.09 13.49 -4.81
N THR A 149 -21.59 12.27 -4.57
CA THR A 149 -21.12 11.87 -3.23
C THR A 149 -19.78 12.52 -2.86
N ASN A 150 -19.09 13.13 -3.81
CA ASN A 150 -17.92 13.95 -3.51
C ASN A 150 -18.27 15.23 -2.74
N ASP A 151 -19.53 15.63 -2.71
CA ASP A 151 -20.01 16.85 -2.05
C ASP A 151 -20.46 16.60 -0.60
N ALA A 152 -20.62 15.34 -0.17
CA ALA A 152 -20.97 15.02 1.21
C ALA A 152 -19.74 15.07 2.12
N ASP A 153 -19.74 15.94 3.13
CA ASP A 153 -18.67 16.12 4.12
C ASP A 153 -18.55 14.98 5.14
N ASP A 154 -19.34 13.92 4.99
CA ASP A 154 -19.38 12.78 5.92
C ASP A 154 -18.07 11.99 5.95
N TYR A 155 -17.25 12.08 4.92
CA TYR A 155 -15.96 11.38 4.84
C TYR A 155 -14.79 12.34 5.14
N ALA A 156 -13.84 11.87 5.91
CA ALA A 156 -12.65 12.65 6.28
C ALA A 156 -11.91 13.25 5.08
N ARG A 157 -11.89 12.56 3.93
CA ARG A 157 -11.28 13.05 2.69
C ARG A 157 -12.05 14.23 2.08
N ASN A 158 -13.38 14.20 2.12
CA ASN A 158 -14.19 15.30 1.63
C ASN A 158 -13.97 16.56 2.48
N ARG A 159 -13.86 16.43 3.81
CA ARG A 159 -13.49 17.57 4.68
C ARG A 159 -12.12 18.17 4.34
N LEU A 160 -11.14 17.33 3.97
CA LEU A 160 -9.84 17.82 3.52
C LEU A 160 -9.94 18.54 2.17
N ARG A 161 -10.70 17.98 1.22
CA ARG A 161 -10.93 18.52 -0.11
C ARG A 161 -11.64 19.87 -0.09
N HIS A 162 -12.71 20.00 0.71
CA HIS A 162 -13.56 21.19 0.74
C HIS A 162 -13.14 22.22 1.80
N GLY A 163 -12.35 21.81 2.80
CA GLY A 163 -11.89 22.66 3.90
C GLY A 163 -10.39 22.96 3.87
N ALA A 164 -9.57 21.96 4.18
CA ALA A 164 -8.14 22.17 4.41
C ALA A 164 -7.36 22.57 3.13
N LEU A 165 -7.61 21.88 2.00
CA LEU A 165 -6.92 22.20 0.74
C LEU A 165 -7.26 23.61 0.22
N PRO A 166 -8.52 24.04 0.16
CA PRO A 166 -8.85 25.43 -0.21
C PRO A 166 -8.21 26.47 0.72
N ALA A 167 -8.18 26.21 2.03
CA ALA A 167 -7.53 27.11 2.98
C ALA A 167 -6.02 27.23 2.70
N LEU A 168 -5.33 26.13 2.43
CA LEU A 168 -3.92 26.13 2.04
C LEU A 168 -3.70 26.81 0.69
N CYS A 169 -4.59 26.64 -0.28
CA CYS A 169 -4.54 27.33 -1.58
C CYS A 169 -4.80 28.83 -1.42
N GLY A 170 -5.55 29.26 -0.41
CA GLY A 170 -5.69 30.67 -0.03
C GLY A 170 -4.39 31.29 0.48
N VAL A 171 -3.51 30.50 1.12
CA VAL A 171 -2.17 30.95 1.52
C VAL A 171 -1.20 30.96 0.33
N ASN A 172 -1.26 29.93 -0.51
CA ASN A 172 -0.44 29.80 -1.71
C ASN A 172 -1.20 29.02 -2.77
N SER A 173 -1.49 29.66 -3.89
CA SER A 173 -2.24 29.04 -5.01
C SER A 173 -1.60 27.76 -5.57
N ALA A 174 -0.29 27.56 -5.35
CA ALA A 174 0.43 26.34 -5.73
C ALA A 174 0.48 25.28 -4.60
N ALA A 175 -0.24 25.45 -3.50
CA ALA A 175 -0.18 24.55 -2.32
C ALA A 175 -0.39 23.09 -2.68
N GLU A 176 -1.42 22.81 -3.48
CA GLU A 176 -1.74 21.44 -3.93
C GLU A 176 -0.59 20.80 -4.69
N ARG A 177 0.00 21.49 -5.65
CA ARG A 177 1.17 21.02 -6.41
C ARG A 177 2.41 20.88 -5.52
N ASN A 178 2.57 21.76 -4.53
CA ASN A 178 3.68 21.70 -3.57
C ASN A 178 3.56 20.49 -2.66
N LEU A 179 2.35 20.14 -2.20
CA LEU A 179 2.08 18.94 -1.41
C LEU A 179 2.36 17.67 -2.24
N ALA A 180 1.90 17.62 -3.49
CA ALA A 180 2.20 16.50 -4.38
C ALA A 180 3.71 16.34 -4.63
N ARG A 181 4.42 17.45 -4.86
CA ARG A 181 5.88 17.45 -5.02
C ARG A 181 6.62 17.04 -3.74
N PHE A 182 6.09 17.38 -2.58
CA PHE A 182 6.63 16.89 -1.30
C PHE A 182 6.53 15.37 -1.22
N CYS A 183 5.39 14.77 -1.59
CA CYS A 183 5.23 13.31 -1.64
C CYS A 183 6.25 12.63 -2.57
N GLU A 184 6.55 13.23 -3.74
CA GLU A 184 7.59 12.71 -4.64
C GLU A 184 8.97 12.69 -3.99
N LYS A 185 9.32 13.76 -3.25
CA LYS A 185 10.59 13.82 -2.51
C LYS A 185 10.63 12.82 -1.38
N ALA A 186 9.55 12.72 -0.62
CA ALA A 186 9.41 11.74 0.46
C ALA A 186 9.51 10.30 -0.08
N ALA A 187 8.90 10.02 -1.25
CA ALA A 187 9.00 8.73 -1.91
C ALA A 187 10.45 8.35 -2.28
N LYS A 188 11.21 9.30 -2.83
CA LYS A 188 12.62 9.07 -3.19
C LYS A 188 13.50 8.84 -1.94
N ALA A 189 13.24 9.58 -0.87
CA ALA A 189 13.95 9.41 0.39
C ALA A 189 13.61 8.04 1.03
N ASP A 190 12.33 7.67 1.06
CA ASP A 190 11.85 6.39 1.55
C ASP A 190 12.49 5.22 0.77
N GLU A 191 12.54 5.29 -0.56
CA GLU A 191 13.21 4.29 -1.39
C GLU A 191 14.72 4.20 -1.15
N TYR A 192 15.37 5.34 -0.89
CA TYR A 192 16.78 5.34 -0.53
C TYR A 192 17.02 4.61 0.79
N PHE A 193 16.27 4.95 1.84
CA PHE A 193 16.39 4.32 3.15
C PHE A 193 15.98 2.84 3.11
N ALA A 194 14.95 2.48 2.37
CA ALA A 194 14.57 1.08 2.17
C ALA A 194 15.73 0.25 1.59
N ARG A 195 16.42 0.76 0.55
CA ARG A 195 17.59 0.08 0.00
C ARG A 195 18.74 -0.06 1.02
N GLN A 196 18.96 0.94 1.88
CA GLN A 196 19.96 0.84 2.95
C GLN A 196 19.56 -0.21 3.99
N ALA A 197 18.28 -0.25 4.37
CA ALA A 197 17.73 -1.24 5.28
C ALA A 197 17.84 -2.66 4.72
N ASP A 198 17.51 -2.86 3.44
CA ASP A 198 17.65 -4.15 2.76
C ASP A 198 19.12 -4.61 2.70
N ALA A 199 20.04 -3.69 2.39
CA ALA A 199 21.47 -3.97 2.39
C ALA A 199 21.99 -4.36 3.78
N LEU A 200 21.52 -3.66 4.82
CA LEU A 200 21.82 -4.01 6.21
C LEU A 200 21.33 -5.43 6.55
N LEU A 201 20.06 -5.73 6.29
CA LEU A 201 19.48 -7.04 6.56
C LEU A 201 20.19 -8.15 5.76
N ALA A 202 20.58 -7.89 4.51
CA ALA A 202 21.31 -8.82 3.69
C ALA A 202 22.73 -9.08 4.26
N SER A 203 23.44 -8.04 4.68
CA SER A 203 24.79 -8.16 5.26
C SER A 203 24.79 -8.83 6.63
N ALA A 204 23.72 -8.61 7.41
CA ALA A 204 23.55 -9.23 8.72
C ALA A 204 23.08 -10.69 8.65
N ARG A 205 22.66 -11.19 7.49
CA ARG A 205 22.05 -12.51 7.35
C ARG A 205 23.04 -13.62 7.65
N ALA A 206 22.68 -14.53 8.57
CA ALA A 206 23.48 -15.68 8.91
C ALA A 206 23.44 -16.74 7.77
N ALA A 207 24.61 -17.28 7.42
CA ALA A 207 24.77 -18.26 6.34
C ALA A 207 24.93 -19.71 6.82
N ASP A 208 25.45 -19.94 8.05
CA ASP A 208 25.73 -21.27 8.57
C ASP A 208 24.99 -21.55 9.89
N ALA A 209 24.20 -22.62 9.89
CA ALA A 209 23.41 -23.04 11.05
C ALA A 209 24.25 -23.73 12.16
N LYS A 210 25.47 -24.17 11.87
CA LYS A 210 26.26 -24.97 12.82
C LYS A 210 26.84 -24.14 13.96
N SER A 211 27.10 -22.86 13.70
CA SER A 211 27.65 -21.90 14.65
C SER A 211 26.60 -21.13 15.44
N LEU A 212 25.29 -21.38 15.18
CA LEU A 212 24.20 -20.63 15.77
C LEU A 212 23.61 -21.30 17.03
N PRO A 213 23.05 -20.53 17.98
CA PRO A 213 22.27 -21.04 19.09
C PRO A 213 21.14 -21.96 18.61
N GLY A 214 20.77 -22.97 19.40
CA GLY A 214 19.88 -24.07 19.00
C GLY A 214 18.60 -23.63 18.29
N GLY A 215 17.86 -22.62 18.81
CA GLY A 215 16.65 -22.09 18.20
C GLY A 215 16.91 -21.41 16.85
N ALA A 216 17.96 -20.57 16.78
CA ALA A 216 18.36 -19.89 15.55
C ALA A 216 18.85 -20.88 14.49
N GLY A 217 19.63 -21.88 14.89
CA GLY A 217 20.08 -22.94 13.99
C GLY A 217 18.93 -23.78 13.45
N TYR A 218 17.89 -24.03 14.25
CA TYR A 218 16.66 -24.67 13.77
C TYR A 218 15.91 -23.78 12.78
N ALA A 219 15.71 -22.51 13.12
CA ALA A 219 15.04 -21.55 12.25
C ALA A 219 15.71 -21.48 10.87
N LEU A 220 17.04 -21.37 10.83
CA LEU A 220 17.78 -21.32 9.57
C LEU A 220 17.63 -22.61 8.74
N ARG A 221 17.69 -23.79 9.37
CA ARG A 221 17.48 -25.08 8.69
C ARG A 221 16.04 -25.24 8.16
N SER A 222 15.09 -24.59 8.82
CA SER A 222 13.67 -24.55 8.39
C SER A 222 13.39 -23.46 7.35
N GLY A 223 14.43 -22.80 6.82
CA GLY A 223 14.30 -21.74 5.82
C GLY A 223 13.87 -20.37 6.37
N GLN A 224 13.78 -20.22 7.69
CA GLN A 224 13.47 -18.96 8.33
C GLN A 224 14.67 -18.03 8.34
N PRO A 225 14.47 -16.70 8.17
CA PRO A 225 15.56 -15.75 8.20
C PRO A 225 16.16 -15.60 9.60
N VAL A 226 17.50 -15.53 9.65
CA VAL A 226 18.30 -15.34 10.87
C VAL A 226 19.32 -14.24 10.60
N TRP A 227 19.51 -13.33 11.54
CA TRP A 227 20.43 -12.20 11.41
C TRP A 227 21.41 -12.13 12.59
N MET A 228 22.66 -11.78 12.31
CA MET A 228 23.65 -11.41 13.32
C MET A 228 23.26 -10.04 13.91
N SER A 229 23.23 -9.92 15.24
CA SER A 229 22.79 -8.69 15.90
C SER A 229 23.83 -7.56 15.83
N GLU A 230 25.11 -7.88 15.67
CA GLU A 230 26.17 -6.87 15.71
C GLU A 230 26.08 -5.84 14.55
N PRO A 231 25.91 -6.23 13.27
CA PRO A 231 25.70 -5.25 12.22
C PRO A 231 24.45 -4.39 12.44
N LEU A 232 23.41 -4.97 13.04
CA LEU A 232 22.17 -4.25 13.37
C LEU A 232 22.38 -3.19 14.45
N ARG A 233 23.22 -3.48 15.47
CA ARG A 233 23.55 -2.52 16.55
C ARG A 233 24.49 -1.41 16.11
N GLN A 234 25.38 -1.69 15.17
CA GLN A 234 26.40 -0.73 14.72
C GLN A 234 25.90 0.22 13.62
N THR A 235 24.67 0.05 13.16
CA THR A 235 24.09 0.87 12.09
C THR A 235 23.49 2.17 12.63
N ASP A 236 23.23 3.12 11.74
CA ASP A 236 22.45 4.31 12.06
C ASP A 236 21.06 3.93 12.58
N PRO A 237 20.58 4.54 13.68
CA PRO A 237 19.28 4.24 14.28
C PRO A 237 18.11 4.36 13.30
N LEU A 238 18.16 5.29 12.34
CA LEU A 238 17.11 5.45 11.32
C LEU A 238 17.10 4.27 10.35
N ILE A 239 18.28 3.76 9.96
CA ILE A 239 18.38 2.58 9.08
C ILE A 239 17.91 1.33 9.81
N LEU A 240 18.25 1.19 11.10
CA LEU A 240 17.74 0.09 11.94
C LEU A 240 16.20 0.13 12.00
N ASP A 241 15.63 1.30 12.30
CA ASP A 241 14.17 1.49 12.35
C ASP A 241 13.49 1.05 11.06
N MET A 242 13.99 1.50 9.91
CA MET A 242 13.48 1.11 8.59
C MET A 242 13.64 -0.40 8.32
N ALA A 243 14.74 -1.00 8.74
CA ALA A 243 14.98 -2.43 8.61
C ALA A 243 13.98 -3.24 9.47
N LEU A 244 13.77 -2.85 10.72
CA LEU A 244 12.81 -3.50 11.61
C LEU A 244 11.38 -3.30 11.12
N HIS A 245 11.05 -2.14 10.58
CA HIS A 245 9.76 -1.88 9.96
C HIS A 245 9.48 -2.86 8.82
N SER A 246 10.44 -3.10 7.94
CA SER A 246 10.30 -4.06 6.83
C SER A 246 10.13 -5.52 7.29
N LEU A 247 10.62 -5.86 8.48
CA LEU A 247 10.42 -7.19 9.08
C LEU A 247 9.03 -7.36 9.71
N VAL A 248 8.44 -6.28 10.22
CA VAL A 248 7.13 -6.30 10.90
C VAL A 248 5.97 -6.19 9.90
N GLU A 249 6.06 -5.30 8.92
CA GLU A 249 4.99 -4.97 7.98
C GLU A 249 4.35 -6.18 7.28
N PRO A 250 5.10 -7.19 6.79
CA PRO A 250 4.52 -8.37 6.15
C PRO A 250 3.70 -9.27 7.09
N VAL A 251 3.83 -9.09 8.40
CA VAL A 251 3.23 -9.95 9.42
C VAL A 251 1.99 -9.31 10.04
N ARG A 252 2.05 -8.01 10.30
CA ARG A 252 0.96 -7.19 10.82
C ARG A 252 1.24 -5.73 10.55
N ASP A 253 0.25 -4.87 10.83
CA ASP A 253 0.45 -3.42 10.80
C ASP A 253 1.69 -3.03 11.61
N ALA A 254 2.61 -2.32 10.97
CA ALA A 254 3.87 -1.91 11.57
C ALA A 254 3.66 -0.76 12.55
N GLU A 255 3.03 -1.09 13.69
CA GLU A 255 2.84 -0.15 14.78
C GLU A 255 4.18 0.17 15.45
N GLU A 256 4.42 1.43 15.72
CA GLU A 256 5.64 1.97 16.36
C GLU A 256 6.09 1.16 17.59
N LYS A 257 5.14 0.65 18.37
CA LYS A 257 5.45 -0.15 19.57
C LYS A 257 6.23 -1.43 19.25
N TYR A 258 5.93 -2.10 18.12
CA TYR A 258 6.63 -3.34 17.76
C TYR A 258 8.03 -3.05 17.23
N ILE A 259 8.20 -1.95 16.50
CA ILE A 259 9.51 -1.50 16.03
C ILE A 259 10.42 -1.24 17.23
N ARG A 260 9.95 -0.49 18.23
CA ARG A 260 10.69 -0.23 19.48
C ARG A 260 11.02 -1.52 20.24
N LEU A 261 10.06 -2.44 20.39
CA LEU A 261 10.29 -3.72 21.06
C LEU A 261 11.35 -4.56 20.34
N LEU A 262 11.37 -4.54 19.01
CA LEU A 262 12.39 -5.24 18.23
C LEU A 262 13.76 -4.53 18.32
N ALA A 263 13.80 -3.21 18.32
CA ALA A 263 15.03 -2.46 18.55
C ALA A 263 15.63 -2.79 19.93
N ASP A 264 14.81 -2.78 20.97
CA ASP A 264 15.19 -3.21 22.32
C ASP A 264 15.69 -4.66 22.36
N LEU A 265 15.05 -5.55 21.59
CA LEU A 265 15.45 -6.96 21.50
C LEU A 265 16.82 -7.11 20.83
N VAL A 266 17.08 -6.35 19.76
CA VAL A 266 18.39 -6.29 19.09
C VAL A 266 19.45 -5.77 20.06
N GLU A 267 19.18 -4.69 20.80
CA GLU A 267 20.13 -4.08 21.73
C GLU A 267 20.44 -5.01 22.91
N LYS A 268 19.43 -5.57 23.56
CA LYS A 268 19.58 -6.51 24.69
C LYS A 268 20.23 -7.83 24.26
N GLY A 269 20.04 -8.26 23.02
CA GLY A 269 20.59 -9.51 22.48
C GLY A 269 20.02 -10.77 23.10
N SER A 270 18.94 -10.67 23.88
CA SER A 270 18.25 -11.83 24.47
C SER A 270 16.78 -11.53 24.73
N GLY A 271 15.92 -12.53 24.54
CA GLY A 271 14.49 -12.44 24.77
C GLY A 271 13.64 -12.80 23.55
N ALA A 272 12.36 -12.44 23.60
CA ALA A 272 11.44 -12.64 22.49
C ALA A 272 10.37 -11.56 22.45
N VAL A 273 9.90 -11.21 21.24
CA VAL A 273 8.79 -10.31 20.95
C VAL A 273 7.74 -11.03 20.14
N GLN A 274 6.53 -11.15 20.68
CA GLN A 274 5.39 -11.74 19.97
C GLN A 274 4.72 -10.69 19.09
N LEU A 275 4.66 -10.94 17.78
CA LEU A 275 3.95 -10.06 16.84
C LEU A 275 2.50 -10.50 16.62
N THR A 276 2.29 -11.79 16.38
CA THR A 276 0.96 -12.40 16.21
C THR A 276 0.96 -13.76 16.91
N ASP A 277 -0.19 -14.42 16.98
CA ASP A 277 -0.28 -15.78 17.53
C ASP A 277 0.62 -16.80 16.83
N ALA A 278 1.03 -16.52 15.59
CA ALA A 278 1.83 -17.42 14.77
C ALA A 278 3.28 -16.98 14.59
N VAL A 279 3.63 -15.73 14.85
CA VAL A 279 4.96 -15.18 14.53
C VAL A 279 5.54 -14.46 15.74
N ARG A 280 6.77 -14.82 16.08
CA ARG A 280 7.58 -14.11 17.07
C ARG A 280 9.00 -13.91 16.58
N PHE A 281 9.66 -12.89 17.11
CA PHE A 281 11.10 -12.69 16.97
C PHE A 281 11.78 -13.05 18.27
N CYS A 282 12.90 -13.75 18.16
CA CYS A 282 13.72 -14.16 19.29
C CYS A 282 15.15 -13.66 19.10
N ALA A 283 15.81 -13.30 20.20
CA ALA A 283 17.23 -12.99 20.20
C ALA A 283 17.95 -13.79 21.29
N ARG A 284 19.16 -14.29 20.98
CA ARG A 284 20.06 -14.95 21.91
C ARG A 284 21.47 -14.99 21.35
N ASP A 285 22.46 -14.79 22.22
CA ASP A 285 23.88 -14.95 21.90
C ASP A 285 24.31 -14.19 20.63
N GLY A 286 23.85 -12.94 20.46
CA GLY A 286 24.21 -12.10 19.33
C GLY A 286 23.49 -12.41 18.02
N VAL A 287 22.38 -13.14 18.08
CA VAL A 287 21.60 -13.55 16.90
C VAL A 287 20.13 -13.19 17.10
N LEU A 288 19.52 -12.64 16.06
CA LEU A 288 18.07 -12.38 15.93
C LEU A 288 17.48 -13.34 14.90
N TRP A 289 16.33 -13.95 15.20
CA TRP A 289 15.63 -14.80 14.22
C TRP A 289 14.12 -14.69 14.36
N ARG A 290 13.43 -15.06 13.29
CA ARG A 290 11.99 -15.20 13.24
C ARG A 290 11.59 -16.64 13.47
N GLU A 291 10.57 -16.86 14.30
CA GLU A 291 9.91 -18.14 14.46
C GLU A 291 8.46 -18.06 14.01
N GLU A 292 8.04 -19.05 13.24
CA GLU A 292 6.64 -19.24 12.88
C GLU A 292 6.11 -20.49 13.59
N ALA A 293 4.95 -20.35 14.24
CA ALA A 293 4.28 -21.50 14.83
C ALA A 293 3.77 -22.42 13.70
N ASP A 294 4.28 -23.62 13.64
CA ASP A 294 3.85 -24.64 12.69
C ASP A 294 2.36 -24.93 12.92
N LYS A 295 1.51 -24.67 11.90
CA LYS A 295 0.06 -24.92 11.97
C LYS A 295 -0.30 -26.37 12.24
N ASN A 296 0.65 -27.30 12.10
CA ASN A 296 0.47 -28.72 12.33
C ASN A 296 0.69 -29.17 13.78
N ILE A 297 1.40 -28.39 14.62
CA ILE A 297 1.70 -28.77 16.01
C ILE A 297 0.50 -28.56 16.95
N ARG A 298 -0.48 -27.73 16.59
CA ARG A 298 -1.70 -27.56 17.41
C ARG A 298 -2.65 -28.77 17.43
N ARG A 299 -2.38 -29.84 16.66
CA ARG A 299 -3.20 -31.08 16.66
C ARG A 299 -2.66 -32.21 17.50
N GLN A 300 -1.46 -32.10 18.03
CA GLN A 300 -0.92 -33.08 18.99
C GLN A 300 -0.57 -32.34 20.27
N GLY A 301 -1.53 -32.29 21.18
CA GLY A 301 -1.32 -31.79 22.54
C GLY A 301 -0.34 -32.70 23.25
N GLU A 302 0.92 -32.31 23.31
CA GLU A 302 1.86 -32.82 24.34
C GLU A 302 2.77 -31.69 24.80
N LYS A 303 2.79 -31.56 26.10
CA LYS A 303 3.58 -30.65 26.89
C LYS A 303 5.07 -30.85 26.57
N ALA A 304 5.69 -29.99 25.79
CA ALA A 304 7.11 -29.81 25.84
C ALA A 304 7.43 -28.75 26.90
N ASP A 305 8.06 -29.16 27.96
CA ASP A 305 8.54 -28.35 29.06
C ASP A 305 9.35 -27.17 28.52
N CYS A 306 8.78 -25.99 28.67
CA CYS A 306 9.49 -24.74 28.50
C CYS A 306 10.13 -24.43 29.87
N PRO A 307 11.45 -24.34 30.04
CA PRO A 307 12.02 -23.90 31.29
C PRO A 307 11.57 -22.44 31.53
N LYS A 308 10.81 -22.27 32.60
CA LYS A 308 10.50 -20.97 33.20
C LYS A 308 11.80 -20.34 33.67
N PHE A 309 12.10 -19.15 33.12
CA PHE A 309 12.92 -18.15 33.80
C PHE A 309 12.22 -16.77 33.65
#